data_32464d00e319a7e6e5ac3ac5e0b19a3e
#
_entry.id   32464d00e319a7e6e5ac3ac5e0b19a3e
#
_cell.length_a   1.000
_cell.length_b   1.000
_cell.length_c   1.000
_cell.angle_alpha   90.00
_cell.angle_beta   90.00
_cell.angle_gamma   90.00
#
_symmetry.space_group_name_H-M   'P 1'
#
loop_
_entity.id
_entity.type
_entity.pdbx_description
1 polymer ?
#
loop_
_entity_poly.entity_id
_entity_poly.type
_entity_poly.pdbx_seq_one_letter_code
_entity_poly.pdbx_strand_id
1 'polypeptide(L)' 'MPWDKNNFPDSMKNLDEKVREKAIEIANSLIEDSMEEGRAIAIAISQAKKST' A
#
# COMPACT_ATOMS: atom_id res chain seq x y z
N MET A 1 1.36 -2.23 -12.57
CA MET A 1 1.26 -1.95 -11.12
C MET A 1 2.45 -2.53 -10.40
N PRO A 2 3.16 -1.73 -9.58
CA PRO A 2 4.36 -2.23 -8.91
C PRO A 2 4.09 -3.36 -7.90
N TRP A 3 2.92 -3.38 -7.28
CA TRP A 3 2.61 -4.41 -6.28
C TRP A 3 1.27 -5.08 -6.52
N ASP A 4 1.13 -6.31 -6.01
CA ASP A 4 -0.14 -7.04 -6.04
C ASP A 4 -0.24 -7.92 -4.79
N LYS A 5 -1.29 -8.74 -4.68
CA LYS A 5 -1.50 -9.53 -3.46
C LYS A 5 -0.42 -10.60 -3.21
N ASN A 6 0.37 -10.93 -4.22
CA ASN A 6 1.45 -11.91 -4.08
C ASN A 6 2.82 -11.27 -4.02
N ASN A 7 2.91 -9.97 -4.25
CA ASN A 7 4.18 -9.24 -4.26
C ASN A 7 3.95 -7.83 -3.74
N PHE A 8 4.27 -7.62 -2.48
CA PHE A 8 4.04 -6.33 -1.80
C PHE A 8 5.20 -6.03 -0.86
N PRO A 9 5.33 -4.75 -0.42
CA PRO A 9 6.42 -4.38 0.48
C PRO A 9 6.34 -5.11 1.82
N ASP A 10 7.49 -5.40 2.41
CA ASP A 10 7.57 -6.03 3.73
C ASP A 10 6.81 -5.24 4.80
N SER A 11 6.72 -3.94 4.64
CA SER A 11 5.99 -3.08 5.57
C SER A 11 4.51 -3.45 5.68
N MET A 12 3.98 -4.12 4.68
CA MET A 12 2.58 -4.52 4.64
C MET A 12 2.37 -5.97 5.08
N LYS A 13 3.46 -6.67 5.38
CA LYS A 13 3.43 -8.09 5.71
C LYS A 13 2.54 -8.42 6.90
N ASN A 14 2.54 -7.56 7.91
CA ASN A 14 1.80 -7.79 9.14
C ASN A 14 0.39 -7.21 9.14
N LEU A 15 -0.03 -6.63 8.03
CA LEU A 15 -1.37 -6.08 7.93
C LEU A 15 -2.40 -7.19 7.71
N ASP A 16 -3.60 -6.98 8.24
CA ASP A 16 -4.73 -7.84 7.94
C ASP A 16 -4.93 -7.87 6.42
N GLU A 17 -5.41 -8.99 5.88
CA GLU A 17 -5.55 -9.18 4.44
C GLU A 17 -6.32 -8.05 3.76
N LYS A 18 -7.46 -7.65 4.34
CA LYS A 18 -8.26 -6.58 3.76
C LYS A 18 -7.54 -5.23 3.79
N VAL A 19 -6.87 -4.95 4.89
CA VAL A 19 -6.10 -3.72 5.04
C VAL A 19 -4.94 -3.73 4.05
N ARG A 20 -4.28 -4.87 3.91
CA ARG A 20 -3.15 -5.01 2.99
C ARG A 20 -3.58 -4.78 1.55
N GLU A 21 -4.69 -5.36 1.12
CA GLU A 21 -5.19 -5.17 -0.24
C GLU A 21 -5.49 -3.69 -0.51
N LYS A 22 -6.10 -3.03 0.46
CA LYS A 22 -6.39 -1.61 0.35
C LYS A 22 -5.11 -0.79 0.28
N ALA A 23 -4.13 -1.13 1.12
CA ALA A 23 -2.85 -0.43 1.12
C ALA A 23 -2.12 -0.59 -0.21
N ILE A 24 -2.14 -1.79 -0.78
CA ILE A 24 -1.53 -2.04 -2.09
C ILE A 24 -2.17 -1.17 -3.15
N GLU A 25 -3.49 -1.10 -3.17
CA GLU A 25 -4.22 -0.28 -4.13
C GLU A 25 -3.85 1.18 -4.02
N ILE A 26 -3.84 1.71 -2.81
CA ILE A 26 -3.48 3.10 -2.56
C ILE A 26 -2.03 3.37 -2.96
N ALA A 27 -1.12 2.48 -2.57
CA ALA A 27 0.29 2.65 -2.89
C ALA A 27 0.54 2.67 -4.39
N ASN A 28 -0.09 1.75 -5.13
CA ASN A 28 0.03 1.73 -6.59
C ASN A 28 -0.45 3.04 -7.22
N SER A 29 -1.55 3.56 -6.71
CA SER A 29 -2.10 4.83 -7.20
C SER A 29 -1.14 5.99 -6.96
N LEU A 30 -0.52 6.04 -5.77
CA LEU A 30 0.43 7.10 -5.43
C LEU A 30 1.71 7.02 -6.28
N ILE A 31 2.17 5.81 -6.56
CA ILE A 31 3.33 5.62 -7.44
C ILE A 31 3.00 6.10 -8.86
N GLU A 32 1.78 5.85 -9.31
CA GLU A 32 1.33 6.32 -10.62
C GLU A 32 1.36 7.84 -10.69
N ASP A 33 1.13 8.50 -9.55
CA ASP A 33 1.21 9.95 -9.45
C ASP A 33 2.63 10.46 -9.24
N SER A 34 3.63 9.62 -9.44
CA SER A 34 5.04 9.95 -9.32
C SER A 34 5.53 10.20 -7.89
N MET A 35 4.81 9.68 -6.92
CA MET A 35 5.23 9.80 -5.53
C MET A 35 6.42 8.88 -5.25
N GLU A 36 7.31 9.30 -4.37
CA GLU A 36 8.44 8.49 -3.94
C GLU A 36 7.94 7.21 -3.28
N GLU A 37 8.57 6.08 -3.61
CA GLU A 37 8.14 4.76 -3.17
C GLU A 37 7.95 4.62 -1.66
N GLY A 38 8.96 4.98 -0.88
CA GLY A 38 8.87 4.87 0.57
C GLY A 38 7.73 5.68 1.16
N ARG A 39 7.53 6.88 0.62
CA ARG A 39 6.47 7.76 1.07
C ARG A 39 5.09 7.21 0.70
N ALA A 40 4.98 6.69 -0.52
CA ALA A 40 3.72 6.11 -1.00
C ALA A 40 3.29 4.95 -0.11
N ILE A 41 4.23 4.08 0.26
CA ILE A 41 3.96 2.94 1.12
C ILE A 41 3.47 3.40 2.50
N ALA A 42 4.16 4.36 3.10
CA ALA A 42 3.80 4.87 4.43
C ALA A 42 2.40 5.48 4.44
N ILE A 43 2.11 6.31 3.45
CA ILE A 43 0.80 6.96 3.34
C ILE A 43 -0.29 5.92 3.08
N ALA A 44 0.00 4.95 2.21
CA ALA A 44 -0.96 3.92 1.86
C ALA A 44 -1.38 3.10 3.08
N ILE A 45 -0.41 2.70 3.89
CA ILE A 45 -0.68 1.93 5.10
C ILE A 45 -1.53 2.73 6.07
N SER A 46 -1.17 4.00 6.28
CA SER A 46 -1.90 4.88 7.18
C SER A 46 -3.34 5.04 6.74
N GLN A 47 -3.57 5.30 5.46
CA GLN A 47 -4.91 5.49 4.93
C GLN A 47 -5.72 4.20 4.93
N ALA A 48 -5.08 3.08 4.62
CA ALA A 48 -5.76 1.79 4.62
C ALA A 48 -6.29 1.44 6.01
N LYS A 49 -5.51 1.73 7.05
CA LYS A 49 -5.92 1.49 8.43
C LYS A 49 -7.12 2.36 8.83
N LYS A 50 -7.19 3.57 8.30
CA LYS A 50 -8.30 4.47 8.58
C LYS A 50 -9.58 4.07 7.86
N SER A 51 -9.44 3.43 6.72
CA SER A 51 -10.58 3.05 5.87
C SER A 51 -11.27 1.76 6.30
N THR A 52 -10.67 1.01 7.19
CA THR A 52 -11.22 -0.29 7.62
C THR A 52 -11.56 -0.37 9.12
#